data_017c169185235bfcb8c74def25cba027
#
_entry.id   017c169185235bfcb8c74def25cba027
#
_cell.length_a   1.000
_cell.length_b   1.000
_cell.length_c   1.000
_cell.angle_alpha   90.00
_cell.angle_beta   90.00
_cell.angle_gamma   90.00
#
_symmetry.space_group_name_H-M   'P 1'
#
loop_
_entity.id
_entity.type
_entity.pdbx_description
1 polymer ?
#
loop_
_entity_poly.entity_id
_entity_poly.type
_entity_poly.pdbx_seq_one_letter_code
_entity_poly.pdbx_strand_id
1 'polypeptide(L)'
;MKRLILGNEAVAMGAMQAGMTFFAAYPITPASEIMHYLAAKEGEIAFIHAEDEIASIHLAIGGSLAGRKAMTSTAGPGMSLKQEGIGLAHMMEVPLVIVNVQRVGPSTGMPTLPSQGDIIQSIHGSHGDYTSIVLYPSSVEECYRYSIAAFNAAEEARCPVILLMDGFLSHLAETVDLEAIEVKTVPRTIPPLGTGQRHFTGLLSRDGIPRTKDTDYYRKWYWATKEKVLNAAKNYRFYEYHRNEKSDTLLIAYGISYRVILPLQRSCSIFKPVTLFPILEDEIKAAAAEHKRVVVVEMNDGQYRGEMERILRRDVLGIPMLGGKISLNEIKERLHEL
;
A
#
# COMPACT_ATOMS: atom_id res chain seq x y z
N MET A 1 12.10 0.59 24.15
CA MET A 1 11.86 1.94 24.78
C MET A 1 10.77 2.68 24.04
N LYS A 2 9.76 3.19 24.75
CA LYS A 2 8.66 3.95 24.16
C LYS A 2 9.14 5.28 23.58
N ARG A 3 8.75 5.60 22.35
CA ARG A 3 9.07 6.85 21.64
C ARG A 3 7.81 7.48 21.10
N LEU A 4 7.69 8.80 21.18
CA LEU A 4 6.66 9.55 20.44
C LEU A 4 7.20 9.79 19.04
N ILE A 5 6.51 9.23 18.03
CA ILE A 5 6.93 9.29 16.61
C ILE A 5 5.74 9.57 15.71
N LEU A 6 6.00 10.14 14.56
CA LEU A 6 5.01 10.35 13.50
C LEU A 6 4.82 9.09 12.64
N GLY A 7 3.66 8.98 11.97
CA GLY A 7 3.42 7.89 11.04
C GLY A 7 4.47 7.81 9.91
N ASN A 8 4.87 8.95 9.34
CA ASN A 8 5.92 9.02 8.34
C ASN A 8 7.29 8.54 8.88
N GLU A 9 7.64 8.92 10.12
CA GLU A 9 8.87 8.44 10.75
C GLU A 9 8.82 6.93 11.02
N ALA A 10 7.67 6.43 11.45
CA ALA A 10 7.46 5.00 11.70
C ALA A 10 7.66 4.17 10.41
N VAL A 11 7.18 4.66 9.26
CA VAL A 11 7.43 4.03 7.94
C VAL A 11 8.93 4.00 7.63
N ALA A 12 9.62 5.11 7.80
CA ALA A 12 11.06 5.19 7.54
C ALA A 12 11.86 4.25 8.46
N MET A 13 11.53 4.21 9.76
CA MET A 13 12.14 3.31 10.74
C MET A 13 11.88 1.84 10.39
N GLY A 14 10.63 1.50 10.00
CA GLY A 14 10.26 0.14 9.57
C GLY A 14 11.00 -0.29 8.30
N ALA A 15 11.16 0.62 7.34
CA ALA A 15 11.93 0.37 6.13
C ALA A 15 13.42 0.06 6.45
N MET A 16 14.04 0.84 7.34
CA MET A 16 15.42 0.58 7.80
C MET A 16 15.50 -0.77 8.53
N GLN A 17 14.56 -1.07 9.41
CA GLN A 17 14.49 -2.36 10.12
C GLN A 17 14.33 -3.54 9.15
N ALA A 18 13.61 -3.36 8.04
CA ALA A 18 13.50 -4.36 6.98
C ALA A 18 14.81 -4.58 6.20
N GLY A 19 15.82 -3.76 6.44
CA GLY A 19 17.11 -3.79 5.75
C GLY A 19 17.14 -2.97 4.46
N MET A 20 16.30 -1.93 4.34
CA MET A 20 16.38 -0.95 3.26
C MET A 20 17.73 -0.24 3.31
N THR A 21 18.41 -0.19 2.18
CA THR A 21 19.72 0.47 2.02
C THR A 21 19.77 1.44 0.84
N PHE A 22 18.63 1.65 0.16
CA PHE A 22 18.52 2.58 -0.95
C PHE A 22 17.17 3.31 -0.91
N PHE A 23 17.21 4.62 -0.92
CA PHE A 23 16.03 5.48 -0.99
C PHE A 23 16.23 6.58 -2.02
N ALA A 24 15.25 6.77 -2.90
CA ALA A 24 15.21 7.88 -3.83
C ALA A 24 13.79 8.45 -3.89
N ALA A 25 13.65 9.76 -3.71
CA ALA A 25 12.35 10.44 -3.78
C ALA A 25 12.49 11.89 -4.23
N TYR A 26 11.37 12.46 -4.68
CA TYR A 26 11.16 13.88 -4.85
C TYR A 26 10.28 14.38 -3.70
N PRO A 27 10.57 15.53 -3.06
CA PRO A 27 9.81 16.02 -1.93
C PRO A 27 8.40 16.43 -2.33
N ILE A 28 7.40 15.84 -1.67
CA ILE A 28 5.99 16.12 -1.92
C ILE A 28 5.18 15.96 -0.64
N THR A 29 4.33 16.95 -0.33
CA THR A 29 3.40 16.91 0.81
C THR A 29 2.27 15.90 0.54
N PRO A 30 1.90 15.04 1.51
CA PRO A 30 2.36 14.94 2.90
C PRO A 30 3.38 13.82 3.17
N ALA A 31 4.19 13.42 2.19
CA ALA A 31 5.20 12.34 2.32
C ALA A 31 6.62 12.85 2.66
N SER A 32 6.82 14.17 2.78
CA SER A 32 8.15 14.79 2.90
C SER A 32 8.91 14.37 4.15
N GLU A 33 8.24 14.09 5.27
CA GLU A 33 8.90 13.72 6.53
C GLU A 33 9.58 12.34 6.45
N ILE A 34 9.10 11.43 5.58
CA ILE A 34 9.80 10.16 5.28
C ILE A 34 11.19 10.49 4.73
N MET A 35 11.22 11.39 3.74
CA MET A 35 12.45 11.82 3.09
C MET A 35 13.37 12.56 4.09
N HIS A 36 12.84 13.49 4.91
CA HIS A 36 13.61 14.23 5.90
C HIS A 36 14.24 13.29 6.94
N TYR A 37 13.49 12.31 7.42
CA TYR A 37 14.02 11.32 8.36
C TYR A 37 15.16 10.50 7.76
N LEU A 38 15.00 10.04 6.51
CA LEU A 38 16.00 9.22 5.82
C LEU A 38 17.22 10.02 5.36
N ALA A 39 17.07 11.31 5.03
CA ALA A 39 18.20 12.19 4.73
C ALA A 39 19.16 12.32 5.92
N ALA A 40 18.61 12.34 7.16
CA ALA A 40 19.44 12.36 8.37
C ALA A 40 20.19 11.02 8.62
N LYS A 41 19.93 9.99 7.80
CA LYS A 41 20.56 8.67 7.81
C LYS A 41 21.52 8.46 6.63
N GLU A 42 21.91 9.52 5.96
CA GLU A 42 22.95 9.47 4.92
C GLU A 42 24.25 8.89 5.51
N GLY A 43 24.81 7.90 4.81
CA GLY A 43 25.96 7.10 5.30
C GLY A 43 25.54 5.72 5.85
N GLU A 44 24.33 5.56 6.41
CA GLU A 44 23.73 4.26 6.73
C GLU A 44 23.01 3.68 5.48
N ILE A 45 22.42 4.56 4.65
CA ILE A 45 21.74 4.22 3.39
C ILE A 45 22.27 5.08 2.23
N ALA A 46 22.10 4.62 1.01
CA ALA A 46 22.24 5.45 -0.18
C ALA A 46 20.96 6.27 -0.35
N PHE A 47 21.05 7.57 -0.08
CA PHE A 47 19.96 8.53 -0.17
C PHE A 47 20.12 9.39 -1.43
N ILE A 48 19.06 9.52 -2.23
CA ILE A 48 19.07 10.37 -3.44
C ILE A 48 17.82 11.27 -3.45
N HIS A 49 18.08 12.58 -3.49
CA HIS A 49 17.07 13.57 -3.82
C HIS A 49 16.97 13.65 -5.36
N ALA A 50 15.87 13.18 -5.92
CA ALA A 50 15.63 13.16 -7.36
C ALA A 50 15.04 14.50 -7.85
N GLU A 51 15.16 14.77 -9.15
CA GLU A 51 14.62 15.98 -9.77
C GLU A 51 13.11 15.96 -9.92
N ASP A 52 12.51 14.77 -10.03
CA ASP A 52 11.07 14.54 -10.13
C ASP A 52 10.70 13.10 -9.74
N GLU A 53 9.40 12.80 -9.79
CA GLU A 53 8.87 11.49 -9.43
C GLU A 53 9.22 10.40 -10.44
N ILE A 54 9.37 10.74 -11.73
CA ILE A 54 9.78 9.79 -12.78
C ILE A 54 11.23 9.36 -12.53
N ALA A 55 12.13 10.32 -12.30
CA ALA A 55 13.52 10.03 -11.95
C ALA A 55 13.60 9.19 -10.68
N SER A 56 12.83 9.53 -9.65
CA SER A 56 12.92 8.86 -8.34
C SER A 56 12.50 7.39 -8.39
N ILE A 57 11.46 7.02 -9.13
CA ILE A 57 11.07 5.61 -9.27
C ILE A 57 12.12 4.81 -10.04
N HIS A 58 12.70 5.37 -11.11
CA HIS A 58 13.73 4.70 -11.90
C HIS A 58 15.05 4.55 -11.12
N LEU A 59 15.41 5.53 -10.31
CA LEU A 59 16.54 5.41 -9.38
C LEU A 59 16.31 4.29 -8.37
N ALA A 60 15.10 4.19 -7.79
CA ALA A 60 14.77 3.11 -6.86
C ALA A 60 14.78 1.72 -7.54
N ILE A 61 14.30 1.61 -8.79
CA ILE A 61 14.43 0.40 -9.61
C ILE A 61 15.92 0.05 -9.80
N GLY A 62 16.75 1.04 -10.17
CA GLY A 62 18.20 0.87 -10.33
C GLY A 62 18.89 0.41 -9.04
N GLY A 63 18.51 0.99 -7.89
CA GLY A 63 18.99 0.57 -6.57
C GLY A 63 18.65 -0.89 -6.26
N SER A 64 17.42 -1.31 -6.59
CA SER A 64 16.99 -2.71 -6.43
C SER A 64 17.73 -3.65 -7.39
N LEU A 65 17.97 -3.23 -8.64
CA LEU A 65 18.79 -3.98 -9.61
C LEU A 65 20.24 -4.10 -9.17
N ALA A 66 20.77 -3.12 -8.46
CA ALA A 66 22.09 -3.16 -7.85
C ALA A 66 22.18 -4.07 -6.60
N GLY A 67 21.10 -4.80 -6.27
CA GLY A 67 21.07 -5.76 -5.17
C GLY A 67 20.65 -5.17 -3.81
N ARG A 68 20.19 -3.91 -3.77
CA ARG A 68 19.76 -3.25 -2.55
C ARG A 68 18.26 -3.40 -2.33
N LYS A 69 17.80 -3.43 -1.08
CA LYS A 69 16.40 -3.19 -0.78
C LYS A 69 16.12 -1.71 -0.97
N ALA A 70 15.20 -1.38 -1.86
CA ALA A 70 14.95 -0.02 -2.30
C ALA A 70 13.53 0.44 -1.99
N MET A 71 13.38 1.74 -1.71
CA MET A 71 12.11 2.42 -1.46
C MET A 71 12.06 3.77 -2.15
N THR A 72 10.85 4.17 -2.52
CA THR A 72 10.50 5.55 -2.89
C THR A 72 9.24 5.98 -2.14
N SER A 73 9.09 7.27 -1.87
CA SER A 73 7.85 7.84 -1.31
C SER A 73 7.29 8.91 -2.22
N THR A 74 5.96 9.12 -2.15
CA THR A 74 5.25 10.08 -2.98
C THR A 74 3.85 10.38 -2.41
N ALA A 75 3.10 11.25 -3.12
CA ALA A 75 1.70 11.57 -2.84
C ALA A 75 0.98 11.97 -4.13
N GLY A 76 -0.31 11.70 -4.25
CA GLY A 76 -1.22 12.22 -5.27
C GLY A 76 -0.63 12.26 -6.70
N PRO A 77 -0.32 13.47 -7.24
CA PRO A 77 0.18 13.57 -8.61
C PRO A 77 1.51 12.86 -8.85
N GLY A 78 2.36 12.75 -7.82
CA GLY A 78 3.60 12.00 -7.95
C GLY A 78 3.37 10.49 -8.08
N MET A 79 2.30 9.95 -7.47
CA MET A 79 1.90 8.56 -7.71
C MET A 79 1.48 8.34 -9.17
N SER A 80 0.81 9.31 -9.79
CA SER A 80 0.46 9.27 -11.22
C SER A 80 1.70 9.22 -12.11
N LEU A 81 2.72 10.05 -11.81
CA LEU A 81 3.98 10.07 -12.57
C LEU A 81 4.81 8.79 -12.42
N LYS A 82 4.65 8.05 -11.32
CA LYS A 82 5.36 6.78 -11.08
C LYS A 82 4.72 5.56 -11.74
N GLN A 83 3.52 5.66 -12.30
CA GLN A 83 2.76 4.48 -12.76
C GLN A 83 3.46 3.69 -13.86
N GLU A 84 4.12 4.35 -14.81
CA GLU A 84 4.91 3.64 -15.84
C GLU A 84 6.07 2.86 -15.20
N GLY A 85 6.82 3.52 -14.29
CA GLY A 85 7.91 2.87 -13.55
C GLY A 85 7.43 1.68 -12.69
N ILE A 86 6.21 1.72 -12.12
CA ILE A 86 5.61 0.58 -11.42
C ILE A 86 5.37 -0.58 -12.37
N GLY A 87 4.82 -0.31 -13.55
CA GLY A 87 4.64 -1.33 -14.61
C GLY A 87 5.98 -1.92 -15.07
N LEU A 88 6.99 -1.07 -15.27
CA LEU A 88 8.35 -1.49 -15.59
C LEU A 88 8.94 -2.39 -14.50
N ALA A 89 8.84 -1.98 -13.23
CA ALA A 89 9.34 -2.78 -12.10
C ALA A 89 8.65 -4.14 -12.00
N HIS A 90 7.33 -4.19 -12.29
CA HIS A 90 6.60 -5.44 -12.34
C HIS A 90 7.08 -6.34 -13.49
N MET A 91 7.23 -5.78 -14.72
CA MET A 91 7.74 -6.51 -15.88
C MET A 91 9.14 -7.07 -15.66
N MET A 92 9.99 -6.33 -14.96
CA MET A 92 11.36 -6.71 -14.61
C MET A 92 11.46 -7.59 -13.37
N GLU A 93 10.34 -7.89 -12.71
CA GLU A 93 10.29 -8.64 -11.45
C GLU A 93 11.22 -8.04 -10.37
N VAL A 94 11.13 -6.71 -10.20
CA VAL A 94 11.97 -5.94 -9.27
C VAL A 94 11.25 -5.75 -7.94
N PRO A 95 11.77 -6.29 -6.82
CA PRO A 95 11.27 -5.95 -5.49
C PRO A 95 11.50 -4.48 -5.17
N LEU A 96 10.43 -3.77 -4.87
CA LEU A 96 10.45 -2.34 -4.59
C LEU A 96 9.28 -1.98 -3.67
N VAL A 97 9.49 -1.10 -2.70
CA VAL A 97 8.40 -0.53 -1.89
C VAL A 97 8.14 0.90 -2.33
N ILE A 98 6.88 1.19 -2.64
CA ILE A 98 6.39 2.52 -2.96
C ILE A 98 5.45 2.96 -1.84
N VAL A 99 5.79 4.02 -1.12
CA VAL A 99 4.91 4.63 -0.11
C VAL A 99 4.13 5.76 -0.77
N ASN A 100 2.80 5.65 -0.79
CA ASN A 100 1.92 6.71 -1.26
C ASN A 100 1.12 7.28 -0.10
N VAL A 101 1.40 8.53 0.28
CA VAL A 101 0.68 9.25 1.33
C VAL A 101 -0.40 10.10 0.66
N GLN A 102 -1.64 9.64 0.72
CA GLN A 102 -2.76 10.18 -0.04
C GLN A 102 -3.21 11.56 0.45
N ARG A 103 -3.54 12.41 -0.50
CA ARG A 103 -4.09 13.75 -0.29
C ARG A 103 -5.25 14.02 -1.23
N VAL A 104 -6.04 15.05 -0.95
CA VAL A 104 -7.17 15.43 -1.81
C VAL A 104 -6.69 15.83 -3.20
N GLY A 105 -7.15 15.11 -4.21
CA GLY A 105 -6.96 15.35 -5.63
C GLY A 105 -8.24 15.80 -6.31
N PRO A 106 -8.31 15.78 -7.65
CA PRO A 106 -7.26 15.34 -8.59
C PRO A 106 -6.14 16.39 -8.76
N SER A 107 -5.02 15.98 -9.41
CA SER A 107 -3.82 16.79 -9.66
C SER A 107 -3.23 17.36 -8.35
N THR A 108 -2.83 18.64 -8.32
CA THR A 108 -2.35 19.31 -7.11
C THR A 108 -3.37 19.28 -5.99
N GLY A 109 -4.64 19.49 -6.33
CA GLY A 109 -5.77 19.42 -5.40
C GLY A 109 -5.60 20.28 -4.16
N MET A 110 -5.75 19.64 -3.00
CA MET A 110 -5.60 20.27 -1.69
C MET A 110 -4.46 19.57 -0.94
N PRO A 111 -3.19 19.97 -1.13
CA PRO A 111 -2.01 19.19 -0.76
C PRO A 111 -1.85 18.92 0.74
N THR A 112 -2.45 19.74 1.58
CA THR A 112 -2.41 19.60 3.05
C THR A 112 -3.62 18.86 3.64
N LEU A 113 -4.60 18.52 2.79
CA LEU A 113 -5.79 17.81 3.23
C LEU A 113 -5.71 16.32 2.85
N PRO A 114 -5.96 15.42 3.81
CA PRO A 114 -5.87 13.97 3.60
C PRO A 114 -7.01 13.44 2.75
N SER A 115 -6.77 12.31 2.10
CA SER A 115 -7.76 11.57 1.30
C SER A 115 -7.44 10.08 1.30
N GLN A 116 -8.38 9.28 0.81
CA GLN A 116 -8.20 7.85 0.49
C GLN A 116 -8.57 7.59 -0.98
N GLY A 117 -8.30 8.57 -1.86
CA GLY A 117 -8.74 8.58 -3.26
C GLY A 117 -7.87 7.80 -4.25
N ASP A 118 -6.74 7.21 -3.81
CA ASP A 118 -5.77 6.57 -4.69
C ASP A 118 -5.84 5.02 -4.61
N ILE A 119 -6.95 4.44 -4.13
CA ILE A 119 -7.08 2.98 -3.93
C ILE A 119 -7.01 2.24 -5.27
N ILE A 120 -7.89 2.58 -6.21
CA ILE A 120 -7.93 1.93 -7.54
C ILE A 120 -6.66 2.22 -8.32
N GLN A 121 -6.11 3.43 -8.23
CA GLN A 121 -4.83 3.77 -8.85
C GLN A 121 -3.68 2.90 -8.30
N SER A 122 -3.67 2.61 -7.01
CA SER A 122 -2.65 1.76 -6.39
C SER A 122 -2.79 0.29 -6.80
N ILE A 123 -4.00 -0.15 -7.12
CA ILE A 123 -4.26 -1.52 -7.55
C ILE A 123 -4.00 -1.70 -9.05
N HIS A 124 -4.46 -0.74 -9.89
CA HIS A 124 -4.51 -0.84 -11.35
C HIS A 124 -4.06 0.45 -12.07
N GLY A 125 -3.12 1.20 -11.52
CA GLY A 125 -2.75 2.52 -12.07
C GLY A 125 -1.87 2.46 -13.31
N SER A 126 -1.02 1.45 -13.48
CA SER A 126 -0.23 1.26 -14.69
C SER A 126 -1.06 0.59 -15.78
N HIS A 127 -0.61 0.68 -17.03
CA HIS A 127 -1.23 0.01 -18.15
C HIS A 127 -0.90 -1.50 -18.20
N GLY A 128 -1.70 -2.27 -18.94
CA GLY A 128 -1.53 -3.70 -19.10
C GLY A 128 -2.07 -4.52 -17.93
N ASP A 129 -1.81 -5.82 -17.99
CA ASP A 129 -2.28 -6.77 -16.99
C ASP A 129 -1.16 -7.12 -16.00
N TYR A 130 -1.34 -6.81 -14.74
CA TYR A 130 -0.40 -7.14 -13.66
C TYR A 130 -1.13 -7.37 -12.34
N THR A 131 -0.41 -7.82 -11.32
CA THR A 131 -0.93 -8.04 -9.98
C THR A 131 -0.03 -7.36 -8.96
N SER A 132 -0.58 -6.44 -8.20
CA SER A 132 0.14 -5.73 -7.13
C SER A 132 -0.18 -6.32 -5.75
N ILE A 133 0.54 -5.87 -4.73
CA ILE A 133 0.20 -6.03 -3.32
C ILE A 133 0.08 -4.63 -2.73
N VAL A 134 -1.05 -4.36 -2.06
CA VAL A 134 -1.34 -3.05 -1.48
C VAL A 134 -1.70 -3.22 -0.01
N LEU A 135 -0.92 -2.58 0.87
CA LEU A 135 -1.14 -2.57 2.32
C LEU A 135 -1.52 -1.17 2.78
N TYR A 136 -2.38 -1.07 3.80
CA TYR A 136 -2.82 0.20 4.35
C TYR A 136 -2.91 0.14 5.87
N PRO A 137 -1.92 0.67 6.61
CA PRO A 137 -1.95 0.77 8.07
C PRO A 137 -3.02 1.73 8.57
N SER A 138 -3.38 1.64 9.86
CA SER A 138 -4.35 2.52 10.54
C SER A 138 -3.83 3.10 11.85
N SER A 139 -2.58 2.82 12.25
CA SER A 139 -1.91 3.39 13.41
C SER A 139 -0.42 3.60 13.14
N VAL A 140 0.24 4.38 13.99
CA VAL A 140 1.68 4.62 13.87
C VAL A 140 2.48 3.33 14.09
N GLU A 141 2.03 2.47 15.02
CA GLU A 141 2.62 1.14 15.19
C GLU A 141 2.50 0.31 13.92
N GLU A 142 1.32 0.32 13.30
CA GLU A 142 1.08 -0.39 12.05
C GLU A 142 1.90 0.18 10.88
N CYS A 143 2.15 1.49 10.83
CA CYS A 143 3.04 2.09 9.84
C CYS A 143 4.44 1.46 9.90
N TYR A 144 4.99 1.25 11.09
CA TYR A 144 6.25 0.55 11.28
C TYR A 144 6.16 -0.93 10.88
N ARG A 145 5.18 -1.66 11.42
CA ARG A 145 4.97 -3.10 11.20
C ARG A 145 4.76 -3.44 9.72
N TYR A 146 3.85 -2.73 9.07
CA TYR A 146 3.49 -3.01 7.68
C TYR A 146 4.47 -2.43 6.66
N SER A 147 5.31 -1.49 7.05
CA SER A 147 6.49 -1.12 6.27
C SER A 147 7.43 -2.31 6.12
N ILE A 148 7.73 -3.03 7.22
CA ILE A 148 8.55 -4.24 7.19
C ILE A 148 7.86 -5.34 6.36
N ALA A 149 6.56 -5.53 6.56
CA ALA A 149 5.78 -6.52 5.80
C ALA A 149 5.78 -6.22 4.29
N ALA A 150 5.72 -4.93 3.89
CA ALA A 150 5.79 -4.53 2.49
C ALA A 150 7.12 -4.91 1.84
N PHE A 151 8.25 -4.71 2.55
CA PHE A 151 9.54 -5.19 2.06
C PHE A 151 9.61 -6.71 1.95
N ASN A 152 9.12 -7.43 2.94
CA ASN A 152 9.09 -8.89 2.90
C ASN A 152 8.24 -9.39 1.73
N ALA A 153 7.05 -8.81 1.55
CA ALA A 153 6.17 -9.15 0.44
C ALA A 153 6.81 -8.84 -0.92
N ALA A 154 7.52 -7.71 -1.06
CA ALA A 154 8.22 -7.37 -2.28
C ALA A 154 9.33 -8.38 -2.62
N GLU A 155 10.12 -8.81 -1.63
CA GLU A 155 11.17 -9.80 -1.82
C GLU A 155 10.61 -11.18 -2.22
N GLU A 156 9.56 -11.65 -1.52
CA GLU A 156 8.94 -12.96 -1.78
C GLU A 156 8.19 -12.98 -3.11
N ALA A 157 7.44 -11.92 -3.41
CA ALA A 157 6.67 -11.80 -4.65
C ALA A 157 7.53 -11.42 -5.86
N ARG A 158 8.72 -10.85 -5.65
CA ARG A 158 9.56 -10.24 -6.70
C ARG A 158 8.74 -9.27 -7.54
N CYS A 159 8.09 -8.32 -6.87
CA CYS A 159 7.30 -7.28 -7.53
C CYS A 159 7.27 -6.01 -6.67
N PRO A 160 6.87 -4.86 -7.24
CA PRO A 160 6.60 -3.67 -6.45
C PRO A 160 5.41 -3.90 -5.51
N VAL A 161 5.54 -3.41 -4.27
CA VAL A 161 4.49 -3.39 -3.24
C VAL A 161 4.19 -1.96 -2.86
N ILE A 162 2.91 -1.61 -2.77
CA ILE A 162 2.47 -0.27 -2.42
C ILE A 162 2.02 -0.26 -0.95
N LEU A 163 2.63 0.62 -0.17
CA LEU A 163 2.19 0.97 1.18
C LEU A 163 1.41 2.27 1.10
N LEU A 164 0.09 2.18 1.20
CA LEU A 164 -0.79 3.34 1.24
C LEU A 164 -0.85 3.92 2.64
N MET A 165 -0.91 5.24 2.71
CA MET A 165 -1.23 6.00 3.91
C MET A 165 -2.15 7.16 3.54
N ASP A 166 -2.72 7.80 4.54
CA ASP A 166 -3.40 9.10 4.38
C ASP A 166 -2.66 10.19 5.17
N GLY A 167 -2.90 11.45 4.78
CA GLY A 167 -2.23 12.58 5.40
C GLY A 167 -2.55 12.78 6.90
N PHE A 168 -3.64 12.22 7.43
CA PHE A 168 -3.89 12.20 8.87
C PHE A 168 -2.92 11.25 9.57
N LEU A 169 -2.84 10.01 9.08
CA LEU A 169 -1.99 8.99 9.67
C LEU A 169 -0.51 9.35 9.57
N SER A 170 -0.11 9.97 8.44
CA SER A 170 1.30 10.36 8.22
C SER A 170 1.82 11.35 9.27
N HIS A 171 0.97 12.29 9.70
CA HIS A 171 1.30 13.31 10.69
C HIS A 171 0.79 12.98 12.12
N LEU A 172 0.12 11.85 12.30
CA LEU A 172 -0.32 11.41 13.62
C LEU A 172 0.90 11.03 14.46
N ALA A 173 0.97 11.61 15.67
CA ALA A 173 1.99 11.27 16.65
C ALA A 173 1.44 10.29 17.69
N GLU A 174 2.06 9.14 17.84
CA GLU A 174 1.72 8.14 18.86
C GLU A 174 2.96 7.67 19.62
N THR A 175 2.77 7.28 20.87
CA THR A 175 3.83 6.66 21.66
C THR A 175 3.88 5.17 21.37
N VAL A 176 4.95 4.70 20.70
CA VAL A 176 5.14 3.32 20.27
C VAL A 176 6.38 2.72 20.92
N ASP A 177 6.30 1.46 21.34
CA ASP A 177 7.46 0.66 21.77
C ASP A 177 7.92 -0.24 20.65
N LEU A 178 8.80 0.28 19.80
CA LEU A 178 9.27 -0.43 18.61
C LEU A 178 10.03 -1.73 18.94
N GLU A 179 10.68 -1.80 20.10
CA GLU A 179 11.43 -2.99 20.53
C GLU A 179 10.49 -4.13 20.95
N ALA A 180 9.25 -3.81 21.34
CA ALA A 180 8.23 -4.79 21.69
C ALA A 180 7.53 -5.40 20.47
N ILE A 181 7.74 -4.84 19.27
CA ILE A 181 7.13 -5.31 18.04
C ILE A 181 7.99 -6.44 17.46
N GLU A 182 7.52 -7.67 17.59
CA GLU A 182 8.15 -8.80 16.92
C GLU A 182 8.01 -8.67 15.41
N VAL A 183 9.14 -8.64 14.71
CA VAL A 183 9.19 -8.54 13.25
C VAL A 183 10.12 -9.60 12.67
N LYS A 184 9.65 -10.23 11.61
CA LYS A 184 10.48 -11.12 10.80
C LYS A 184 10.90 -10.37 9.55
N THR A 185 12.17 -10.44 9.19
CA THR A 185 12.69 -9.83 7.96
C THR A 185 13.10 -10.91 6.97
N VAL A 186 12.72 -10.73 5.70
CA VAL A 186 13.13 -11.61 4.60
C VAL A 186 14.39 -11.02 3.97
N PRO A 187 15.48 -11.78 3.86
CA PRO A 187 16.71 -11.28 3.24
C PRO A 187 16.55 -11.11 1.73
N ARG A 188 17.35 -10.22 1.13
CA ARG A 188 17.50 -10.13 -0.31
C ARG A 188 18.20 -11.37 -0.83
N THR A 189 17.53 -12.12 -1.73
CA THR A 189 18.08 -13.33 -2.38
C THR A 189 18.34 -13.12 -3.87
N ILE A 190 17.77 -12.07 -4.45
CA ILE A 190 17.92 -11.76 -5.87
C ILE A 190 19.30 -11.16 -6.10
N PRO A 191 20.13 -11.75 -6.98
CA PRO A 191 21.49 -11.26 -7.23
C PRO A 191 21.45 -9.88 -7.91
N PRO A 192 22.48 -9.05 -7.69
CA PRO A 192 22.66 -7.82 -8.45
C PRO A 192 22.73 -8.09 -9.95
N LEU A 193 22.30 -7.11 -10.75
CA LEU A 193 22.43 -7.17 -12.21
C LEU A 193 23.90 -7.39 -12.59
N GLY A 194 24.13 -8.30 -13.54
CA GLY A 194 25.48 -8.67 -14.03
C GLY A 194 26.15 -9.81 -13.25
N THR A 195 25.60 -10.25 -12.12
CA THR A 195 26.18 -11.36 -11.32
C THR A 195 25.39 -12.68 -11.45
N GLY A 196 24.35 -12.71 -12.28
CA GLY A 196 23.52 -13.88 -12.53
C GLY A 196 22.50 -13.63 -13.63
N GLN A 197 21.83 -14.69 -14.05
CA GLN A 197 20.75 -14.56 -15.04
C GLN A 197 19.48 -14.00 -14.35
N ARG A 198 19.00 -12.88 -14.82
CA ARG A 198 17.72 -12.29 -14.44
C ARG A 198 17.14 -11.47 -15.58
N HIS A 199 15.84 -11.30 -15.57
CA HIS A 199 15.16 -10.34 -16.41
C HIS A 199 15.51 -8.89 -15.97
N PHE A 200 15.87 -8.02 -16.92
CA PHE A 200 16.38 -6.67 -16.62
C PHE A 200 15.89 -5.59 -17.58
N THR A 201 14.86 -5.88 -18.37
CA THR A 201 14.31 -4.95 -19.35
C THR A 201 12.78 -4.99 -19.33
N GLY A 202 12.12 -3.90 -19.73
CA GLY A 202 10.69 -3.85 -19.95
C GLY A 202 10.21 -4.71 -21.15
N LEU A 203 11.14 -5.23 -21.97
CA LEU A 203 10.80 -6.17 -23.04
C LEU A 203 10.64 -7.59 -22.49
N LEU A 204 9.60 -8.29 -22.90
CA LEU A 204 9.49 -9.71 -22.62
C LEU A 204 10.71 -10.43 -23.18
N SER A 205 11.47 -11.10 -22.31
CA SER A 205 12.72 -11.75 -22.66
C SER A 205 12.79 -13.16 -22.09
N ARG A 206 13.46 -14.07 -22.79
CA ARG A 206 13.79 -15.41 -22.34
C ARG A 206 15.29 -15.62 -22.50
N ASP A 207 15.96 -16.06 -21.42
CA ASP A 207 17.41 -16.28 -21.40
C ASP A 207 18.21 -15.05 -21.88
N GLY A 208 17.76 -13.85 -21.48
CA GLY A 208 18.35 -12.56 -21.87
C GLY A 208 18.05 -12.11 -23.31
N ILE A 209 17.26 -12.88 -24.07
CA ILE A 209 16.92 -12.58 -25.47
C ILE A 209 15.48 -12.07 -25.55
N PRO A 210 15.20 -10.89 -26.13
CA PRO A 210 13.83 -10.38 -26.32
C PRO A 210 12.95 -11.34 -27.14
N ARG A 211 11.72 -11.54 -26.68
CA ARG A 211 10.69 -12.41 -27.27
C ARG A 211 9.39 -11.65 -27.54
N THR A 212 9.49 -10.49 -28.13
CA THR A 212 8.42 -9.50 -28.28
C THR A 212 7.24 -9.93 -29.17
N LYS A 213 7.36 -11.05 -29.88
CA LYS A 213 6.32 -11.61 -30.75
C LYS A 213 5.88 -13.04 -30.34
N ASP A 214 6.44 -13.58 -29.25
CA ASP A 214 6.11 -14.92 -28.74
C ASP A 214 4.93 -14.83 -27.78
N THR A 215 3.71 -14.92 -28.34
CA THR A 215 2.47 -14.80 -27.58
C THR A 215 2.24 -15.96 -26.60
N ASP A 216 2.72 -17.16 -26.92
CA ASP A 216 2.56 -18.32 -26.02
C ASP A 216 3.53 -18.22 -24.85
N TYR A 217 4.72 -17.68 -25.07
CA TYR A 217 5.65 -17.38 -23.98
C TYR A 217 5.09 -16.26 -23.09
N TYR A 218 4.50 -15.20 -23.66
CA TYR A 218 3.84 -14.14 -22.89
C TYR A 218 2.76 -14.69 -21.96
N ARG A 219 1.84 -15.55 -22.49
CA ARG A 219 0.78 -16.16 -21.66
C ARG A 219 1.34 -16.96 -20.50
N LYS A 220 2.38 -17.77 -20.74
CA LYS A 220 3.05 -18.57 -19.69
C LYS A 220 3.69 -17.68 -18.64
N TRP A 221 4.42 -16.66 -19.07
CA TRP A 221 5.06 -15.69 -18.18
C TRP A 221 4.02 -14.95 -17.33
N TYR A 222 2.96 -14.45 -17.94
CA TYR A 222 1.90 -13.71 -17.24
C TYR A 222 1.27 -14.56 -16.12
N TRP A 223 0.82 -15.77 -16.45
CA TRP A 223 0.18 -16.64 -15.45
C TRP A 223 1.14 -17.07 -14.36
N ALA A 224 2.38 -17.42 -14.69
CA ALA A 224 3.41 -17.76 -13.70
C ALA A 224 3.74 -16.60 -12.77
N THR A 225 3.86 -15.37 -13.31
CA THR A 225 4.12 -14.17 -12.51
C THR A 225 2.94 -13.83 -11.62
N LYS A 226 1.71 -13.88 -12.14
CA LYS A 226 0.49 -13.68 -11.36
C LYS A 226 0.37 -14.68 -10.23
N GLU A 227 0.56 -15.95 -10.50
CA GLU A 227 0.51 -17.02 -9.49
C GLU A 227 1.58 -16.83 -8.41
N LYS A 228 2.80 -16.48 -8.80
CA LYS A 228 3.90 -16.17 -7.87
C LYS A 228 3.51 -15.04 -6.90
N VAL A 229 2.98 -13.92 -7.42
CA VAL A 229 2.56 -12.79 -6.60
C VAL A 229 1.41 -13.17 -5.67
N LEU A 230 0.39 -13.86 -6.18
CA LEU A 230 -0.76 -14.30 -5.39
C LEU A 230 -0.35 -15.32 -4.30
N ASN A 231 0.58 -16.22 -4.60
CA ASN A 231 1.08 -17.18 -3.61
C ASN A 231 1.87 -16.48 -2.50
N ALA A 232 2.74 -15.53 -2.84
CA ALA A 232 3.44 -14.70 -1.85
C ALA A 232 2.44 -13.91 -0.99
N ALA A 233 1.43 -13.29 -1.62
CA ALA A 233 0.42 -12.49 -0.94
C ALA A 233 -0.38 -13.26 0.11
N LYS A 234 -0.46 -14.59 0.04
CA LYS A 234 -1.12 -15.43 1.07
C LYS A 234 -0.51 -15.24 2.46
N ASN A 235 0.78 -14.91 2.55
CA ASN A 235 1.48 -14.66 3.81
C ASN A 235 1.20 -13.27 4.39
N TYR A 236 0.54 -12.41 3.63
CA TYR A 236 0.32 -11.00 3.94
C TYR A 236 -1.16 -10.62 3.93
N ARG A 237 -2.05 -11.54 4.33
CA ARG A 237 -3.49 -11.33 4.45
C ARG A 237 -3.81 -10.74 5.82
N PHE A 238 -3.59 -9.45 5.99
CA PHE A 238 -3.78 -8.75 7.26
C PHE A 238 -5.14 -8.09 7.33
N TYR A 239 -5.87 -8.35 8.41
CA TYR A 239 -7.15 -7.73 8.73
C TYR A 239 -7.46 -7.83 10.22
N GLU A 240 -8.43 -7.05 10.67
CA GLU A 240 -9.08 -7.22 11.97
C GLU A 240 -10.58 -7.29 11.79
N TYR A 241 -11.24 -8.13 12.56
CA TYR A 241 -12.68 -8.23 12.56
C TYR A 241 -13.22 -8.15 14.01
N HIS A 242 -13.96 -7.08 14.28
CA HIS A 242 -14.66 -6.86 15.55
C HIS A 242 -16.12 -7.23 15.36
N ARG A 243 -16.50 -8.45 15.73
CA ARG A 243 -17.87 -8.92 15.63
C ARG A 243 -18.72 -8.35 16.76
N ASN A 244 -19.90 -7.87 16.42
CA ASN A 244 -20.95 -7.52 17.36
C ASN A 244 -22.18 -8.38 17.07
N GLU A 245 -22.46 -9.37 17.94
CA GLU A 245 -23.54 -10.35 17.76
C GLU A 245 -24.95 -9.73 17.79
N LYS A 246 -25.08 -8.50 18.29
CA LYS A 246 -26.35 -7.77 18.39
C LYS A 246 -26.62 -6.88 17.18
N SER A 247 -25.70 -6.83 16.21
CA SER A 247 -25.78 -5.91 15.09
C SER A 247 -26.00 -6.64 13.77
N ASP A 248 -26.96 -6.14 12.99
CA ASP A 248 -27.21 -6.54 11.60
C ASP A 248 -26.34 -5.78 10.59
N THR A 249 -25.49 -4.88 11.08
CA THR A 249 -24.68 -3.97 10.24
C THR A 249 -23.19 -4.27 10.38
N LEU A 250 -22.55 -4.49 9.25
CA LEU A 250 -21.10 -4.59 9.10
C LEU A 250 -20.56 -3.29 8.50
N LEU A 251 -19.69 -2.60 9.25
CA LEU A 251 -18.91 -1.48 8.73
C LEU A 251 -17.57 -2.01 8.19
N ILE A 252 -17.17 -1.55 7.01
CA ILE A 252 -15.85 -1.83 6.44
C ILE A 252 -15.12 -0.50 6.30
N ALA A 253 -13.93 -0.37 6.89
CA ALA A 253 -13.10 0.83 6.78
C ALA A 253 -11.63 0.51 7.00
N TYR A 254 -10.75 1.34 6.45
CA TYR A 254 -9.29 1.21 6.49
C TYR A 254 -8.63 2.57 6.80
N GLY A 255 -7.32 2.55 7.13
CA GLY A 255 -6.57 3.76 7.45
C GLY A 255 -7.23 4.59 8.57
N ILE A 256 -7.25 5.90 8.39
CA ILE A 256 -7.86 6.80 9.39
C ILE A 256 -9.36 6.59 9.52
N SER A 257 -10.08 6.21 8.45
CA SER A 257 -11.52 5.96 8.50
C SER A 257 -11.87 4.87 9.52
N TYR A 258 -11.07 3.79 9.59
CA TYR A 258 -11.24 2.75 10.61
C TYR A 258 -11.10 3.33 12.02
N ARG A 259 -10.09 4.16 12.27
CA ARG A 259 -9.90 4.77 13.61
C ARG A 259 -11.06 5.63 14.03
N VAL A 260 -11.62 6.39 13.10
CA VAL A 260 -12.78 7.25 13.39
C VAL A 260 -14.03 6.44 13.72
N ILE A 261 -14.26 5.31 13.04
CA ILE A 261 -15.44 4.47 13.31
C ILE A 261 -15.26 3.47 14.45
N LEU A 262 -14.07 3.28 14.98
CA LEU A 262 -13.79 2.28 16.01
C LEU A 262 -14.72 2.37 17.25
N PRO A 263 -15.14 3.56 17.73
CA PRO A 263 -16.13 3.65 18.81
C PRO A 263 -17.50 3.01 18.49
N LEU A 264 -17.83 2.82 17.19
CA LEU A 264 -19.07 2.18 16.75
C LEU A 264 -19.06 0.65 16.93
N GLN A 265 -17.94 0.02 17.29
CA GLN A 265 -17.87 -1.41 17.59
C GLN A 265 -18.86 -1.86 18.69
N ARG A 266 -19.38 -0.92 19.50
CA ARG A 266 -20.41 -1.19 20.51
C ARG A 266 -21.80 -1.39 19.90
N SER A 267 -22.02 -0.94 18.70
CA SER A 267 -23.32 -0.98 18.00
C SER A 267 -23.27 -1.66 16.62
N CYS A 268 -22.11 -1.78 16.02
CA CYS A 268 -21.90 -2.39 14.71
C CYS A 268 -20.73 -3.37 14.74
N SER A 269 -20.75 -4.37 13.86
CA SER A 269 -19.54 -5.11 13.54
C SER A 269 -18.62 -4.26 12.66
N ILE A 270 -17.30 -4.42 12.82
CA ILE A 270 -16.33 -3.66 12.05
C ILE A 270 -15.31 -4.62 11.44
N PHE A 271 -15.12 -4.55 10.13
CA PHE A 271 -14.05 -5.22 9.42
C PHE A 271 -13.02 -4.20 8.92
N LYS A 272 -11.77 -4.36 9.36
CA LYS A 272 -10.63 -3.54 8.94
C LYS A 272 -9.74 -4.35 8.00
N PRO A 273 -9.80 -4.17 6.69
CA PRO A 273 -8.75 -4.69 5.82
C PRO A 273 -7.49 -3.84 5.98
N VAL A 274 -6.36 -4.49 6.17
CA VAL A 274 -5.04 -3.87 6.05
C VAL A 274 -4.45 -4.22 4.69
N THR A 275 -4.61 -5.47 4.26
CA THR A 275 -4.34 -5.85 2.87
C THR A 275 -5.56 -5.46 2.03
N LEU A 276 -5.39 -4.38 1.26
CA LEU A 276 -6.44 -3.93 0.35
C LEU A 276 -6.43 -4.71 -0.96
N PHE A 277 -5.24 -5.16 -1.39
CA PHE A 277 -5.11 -6.00 -2.58
C PHE A 277 -3.93 -6.98 -2.43
N PRO A 278 -4.04 -8.25 -2.85
CA PRO A 278 -5.29 -8.90 -3.30
C PRO A 278 -6.38 -8.82 -2.25
N ILE A 279 -7.64 -8.62 -2.71
CA ILE A 279 -8.79 -8.45 -1.82
C ILE A 279 -8.96 -9.69 -0.94
N LEU A 280 -9.29 -9.47 0.31
CA LEU A 280 -9.57 -10.51 1.32
C LEU A 280 -10.98 -11.09 1.11
N GLU A 281 -11.22 -11.67 -0.08
CA GLU A 281 -12.58 -12.04 -0.50
C GLU A 281 -13.25 -13.02 0.46
N ASP A 282 -12.54 -14.06 0.89
CA ASP A 282 -13.11 -15.12 1.73
C ASP A 282 -13.47 -14.58 3.12
N GLU A 283 -12.58 -13.77 3.71
CA GLU A 283 -12.76 -13.18 5.03
C GLU A 283 -13.90 -12.14 5.02
N ILE A 284 -13.95 -11.30 3.98
CA ILE A 284 -15.01 -10.30 3.83
C ILE A 284 -16.35 -10.98 3.55
N LYS A 285 -16.40 -12.01 2.70
CA LYS A 285 -17.63 -12.80 2.44
C LYS A 285 -18.13 -13.47 3.70
N ALA A 286 -17.23 -14.07 4.49
CA ALA A 286 -17.59 -14.71 5.75
C ALA A 286 -18.18 -13.69 6.76
N ALA A 287 -17.51 -12.54 6.93
CA ALA A 287 -18.00 -11.47 7.79
C ALA A 287 -19.34 -10.91 7.28
N ALA A 288 -19.47 -10.68 5.97
CA ALA A 288 -20.68 -10.10 5.37
C ALA A 288 -21.88 -11.05 5.39
N ALA A 289 -21.69 -12.37 5.38
CA ALA A 289 -22.76 -13.35 5.41
C ALA A 289 -23.58 -13.31 6.71
N GLU A 290 -23.01 -12.81 7.79
CA GLU A 290 -23.63 -12.68 9.10
C GLU A 290 -24.46 -11.38 9.26
N HIS A 291 -24.45 -10.49 8.25
CA HIS A 291 -25.02 -9.15 8.36
C HIS A 291 -25.98 -8.84 7.21
N LYS A 292 -27.10 -8.19 7.51
CA LYS A 292 -28.07 -7.73 6.52
C LYS A 292 -27.55 -6.54 5.74
N ARG A 293 -26.88 -5.59 6.44
CA ARG A 293 -26.33 -4.37 5.86
C ARG A 293 -24.80 -4.40 5.87
N VAL A 294 -24.19 -4.06 4.74
CA VAL A 294 -22.76 -3.80 4.64
C VAL A 294 -22.56 -2.36 4.22
N VAL A 295 -21.77 -1.62 4.96
CA VAL A 295 -21.53 -0.19 4.73
C VAL A 295 -20.02 0.05 4.69
N VAL A 296 -19.53 0.66 3.61
CA VAL A 296 -18.12 1.07 3.50
C VAL A 296 -18.00 2.55 3.87
N VAL A 297 -17.08 2.85 4.81
CA VAL A 297 -16.77 4.22 5.22
C VAL A 297 -15.37 4.57 4.74
N GLU A 298 -15.26 5.51 3.81
CA GLU A 298 -14.00 5.84 3.16
C GLU A 298 -13.92 7.32 2.74
N MET A 299 -12.69 7.86 2.67
CA MET A 299 -12.45 9.26 2.28
C MET A 299 -12.26 9.39 0.76
N ASN A 300 -13.15 8.77 0.00
CA ASN A 300 -13.27 8.84 -1.47
C ASN A 300 -14.72 8.59 -1.88
N ASP A 301 -15.03 8.60 -3.17
CA ASP A 301 -16.37 8.41 -3.71
C ASP A 301 -16.68 6.92 -4.02
N GLY A 302 -16.42 6.04 -3.05
CA GLY A 302 -16.84 4.63 -3.14
C GLY A 302 -15.89 3.72 -3.91
N GLN A 303 -14.59 4.01 -3.94
CA GLN A 303 -13.61 3.18 -4.67
C GLN A 303 -13.54 1.74 -4.13
N TYR A 304 -13.45 1.58 -2.81
CA TYR A 304 -13.41 0.25 -2.20
C TYR A 304 -14.81 -0.35 -2.06
N ARG A 305 -15.85 0.49 -1.90
CA ARG A 305 -17.25 0.06 -1.94
C ARG A 305 -17.57 -0.69 -3.24
N GLY A 306 -17.16 -0.16 -4.39
CA GLY A 306 -17.36 -0.82 -5.69
C GLY A 306 -16.74 -2.22 -5.75
N GLU A 307 -15.55 -2.40 -5.15
CA GLU A 307 -14.93 -3.72 -5.03
C GLU A 307 -15.74 -4.65 -4.10
N MET A 308 -16.31 -4.12 -3.00
CA MET A 308 -17.18 -4.89 -2.11
C MET A 308 -18.45 -5.34 -2.82
N GLU A 309 -19.10 -4.49 -3.62
CA GLU A 309 -20.26 -4.86 -4.45
C GLU A 309 -19.90 -5.99 -5.43
N ARG A 310 -18.73 -5.86 -6.08
CA ARG A 310 -18.24 -6.87 -7.04
C ARG A 310 -18.05 -8.24 -6.39
N ILE A 311 -17.42 -8.32 -5.20
CA ILE A 311 -17.12 -9.59 -4.55
C ILE A 311 -18.33 -10.18 -3.81
N LEU A 312 -19.17 -9.33 -3.19
CA LEU A 312 -20.33 -9.78 -2.42
C LEU A 312 -21.56 -10.07 -3.31
N ARG A 313 -21.56 -9.56 -4.53
CA ARG A 313 -22.67 -9.70 -5.50
C ARG A 313 -24.03 -9.26 -4.92
N ARG A 314 -24.01 -8.22 -4.13
CA ARG A 314 -25.17 -7.54 -3.55
C ARG A 314 -24.89 -6.05 -3.38
N ASP A 315 -25.94 -5.28 -3.13
CA ASP A 315 -25.80 -3.86 -2.82
C ASP A 315 -24.97 -3.65 -1.55
N VAL A 316 -24.04 -2.72 -1.63
CA VAL A 316 -23.19 -2.26 -0.53
C VAL A 316 -23.37 -0.77 -0.35
N LEU A 317 -23.78 -0.38 0.84
CA LEU A 317 -24.00 1.02 1.17
C LEU A 317 -22.65 1.73 1.34
N GLY A 318 -22.62 3.05 1.14
CA GLY A 318 -21.40 3.83 1.27
C GLY A 318 -21.62 5.11 2.07
N ILE A 319 -20.62 5.45 2.87
CA ILE A 319 -20.51 6.76 3.54
C ILE A 319 -19.24 7.42 3.01
N PRO A 320 -19.30 8.15 1.87
CA PRO A 320 -18.18 8.88 1.32
C PRO A 320 -17.90 10.14 2.13
N MET A 321 -16.66 10.29 2.61
CA MET A 321 -16.17 11.45 3.37
C MET A 321 -15.19 12.23 2.51
N LEU A 322 -15.69 13.11 1.66
CA LEU A 322 -14.89 13.88 0.71
C LEU A 322 -14.32 15.18 1.31
N GLY A 323 -13.33 15.76 0.65
CA GLY A 323 -12.81 17.10 0.97
C GLY A 323 -11.87 17.17 2.17
N GLY A 324 -11.25 16.04 2.56
CA GLY A 324 -10.17 16.02 3.55
C GLY A 324 -10.65 16.13 5.00
N LYS A 325 -11.92 15.90 5.26
CA LYS A 325 -12.48 15.87 6.63
C LYS A 325 -13.20 14.55 6.86
N ILE A 326 -13.10 14.06 8.09
CA ILE A 326 -13.84 12.89 8.53
C ILE A 326 -14.34 13.13 9.96
N SER A 327 -15.61 12.85 10.21
CA SER A 327 -16.27 13.10 11.50
C SER A 327 -17.11 11.91 11.92
N LEU A 328 -16.90 11.43 13.14
CA LEU A 328 -17.72 10.36 13.73
C LEU A 328 -19.21 10.74 13.82
N ASN A 329 -19.51 11.99 14.11
CA ASN A 329 -20.90 12.45 14.25
C ASN A 329 -21.61 12.43 12.88
N GLU A 330 -20.97 12.97 11.83
CA GLU A 330 -21.49 12.91 10.48
C GLU A 330 -21.69 11.47 10.00
N ILE A 331 -20.74 10.58 10.29
CA ILE A 331 -20.89 9.16 9.97
C ILE A 331 -22.09 8.53 10.69
N LYS A 332 -22.31 8.85 11.97
CA LYS A 332 -23.48 8.37 12.73
C LYS A 332 -24.80 8.86 12.14
N GLU A 333 -24.90 10.15 11.79
CA GLU A 333 -26.08 10.73 11.15
C GLU A 333 -26.39 10.00 9.85
N ARG A 334 -25.41 9.88 8.94
CA ARG A 334 -25.58 9.17 7.68
C ARG A 334 -25.92 7.68 7.85
N LEU A 335 -25.36 7.02 8.88
CA LEU A 335 -25.66 5.61 9.17
C LEU A 335 -27.10 5.42 9.64
N HIS A 336 -27.70 6.41 10.27
CA HIS A 336 -29.12 6.39 10.65
C HIS A 336 -30.07 6.63 9.48
N GLU A 337 -29.61 7.34 8.43
CA GLU A 337 -30.38 7.62 7.23
C GLU A 337 -30.40 6.44 6.24
N LEU A 338 -29.41 5.55 6.31
CA LEU A 338 -29.28 4.32 5.53
C LEU A 338 -30.13 3.18 6.11
#